data_70efdaeae4e5f7d53fddd41d7ebb14b5
#
_entry.id   70efdaeae4e5f7d53fddd41d7ebb14b5
#
_cell.length_a   1.000
_cell.length_b   1.000
_cell.length_c   1.000
_cell.angle_alpha   90.00
_cell.angle_beta   90.00
_cell.angle_gamma   90.00
#
_symmetry.space_group_name_H-M   'P 1'
#
loop_
_entity.id
_entity.type
_entity.pdbx_description
1 polymer ?
#
loop_
_entity_poly.entity_id
_entity_poly.type
_entity_poly.pdbx_seq_one_letter_code
_entity_poly.pdbx_strand_id
1 'polypeptide(L)'
;NDIQNYLFHGQAGTGKTTLAKIVINNLDCESLYINASDERGIETIRDKVVGFASVASFKPLKVVILDEADFLTIQAQASLRNVIETYSKSTRFILTCNFIERIIDPIQSRCQTFKIQAPTKSDVAKHLVNILETEKTNFDLEQIKSLVNQYHPDIRKMLNTIQASTVDNTLSLDKSTLASTSYMSDVLKELTLDKPNYTTIRQIIADAEVSDFDGLYRFLYDNSDQYLPNKQGTVAMIINEHQYQSNFRIDKEINACSLIQNLINNK
;
A
#
# COMPACT_ATOMS: atom_id res chain seq x y z
N ASN A 1 -4.08 26.06 19.93
CA ASN A 1 -3.80 24.90 19.06
C ASN A 1 -4.87 24.83 17.97
N ASP A 2 -4.66 25.60 16.91
CA ASP A 2 -5.61 25.68 15.81
C ASP A 2 -5.19 24.67 14.76
N ILE A 3 -5.80 23.47 14.76
CA ILE A 3 -5.61 22.50 13.69
C ILE A 3 -6.52 22.87 12.51
N GLN A 4 -6.05 22.54 11.31
CA GLN A 4 -6.81 22.70 10.08
C GLN A 4 -7.45 21.37 9.66
N ASN A 5 -8.22 21.39 8.58
CA ASN A 5 -8.64 20.13 7.95
C ASN A 5 -7.44 19.53 7.25
N TYR A 6 -7.24 18.21 7.39
CA TYR A 6 -6.12 17.50 6.80
C TYR A 6 -6.60 16.45 5.81
N LEU A 7 -5.84 16.30 4.74
CA LEU A 7 -6.00 15.20 3.77
C LEU A 7 -4.66 14.46 3.64
N PHE A 8 -4.58 13.27 4.22
CA PHE A 8 -3.42 12.39 4.13
C PHE A 8 -3.59 11.42 2.98
N HIS A 9 -2.72 11.47 1.98
CA HIS A 9 -2.79 10.57 0.83
C HIS A 9 -1.46 9.86 0.58
N GLY A 10 -1.50 8.70 -0.07
CA GLY A 10 -0.32 7.90 -0.41
C GLY A 10 -0.61 6.41 -0.44
N GLN A 11 0.42 5.61 -0.68
CA GLN A 11 0.27 4.16 -0.85
C GLN A 11 -0.33 3.48 0.39
N ALA A 12 -0.98 2.32 0.17
CA ALA A 12 -1.50 1.51 1.27
C ALA A 12 -0.36 1.06 2.21
N GLY A 13 -0.69 0.86 3.50
CA GLY A 13 0.28 0.35 4.48
C GLY A 13 1.33 1.35 4.97
N THR A 14 1.30 2.65 4.55
CA THR A 14 2.28 3.68 4.94
C THR A 14 1.97 4.41 6.24
N GLY A 15 0.90 4.05 6.95
CA GLY A 15 0.57 4.60 8.27
C GLY A 15 -0.36 5.83 8.27
N LYS A 16 -1.07 6.16 7.19
CA LYS A 16 -2.01 7.29 7.10
C LYS A 16 -3.05 7.31 8.21
N THR A 17 -3.77 6.21 8.39
CA THR A 17 -4.78 6.04 9.45
C THR A 17 -4.15 6.11 10.84
N THR A 18 -2.97 5.56 11.02
CA THR A 18 -2.21 5.63 12.28
C THR A 18 -1.84 7.07 12.60
N LEU A 19 -1.35 7.83 11.61
CA LEU A 19 -1.04 9.25 11.78
C LEU A 19 -2.30 10.06 12.17
N ALA A 20 -3.44 9.82 11.49
CA ALA A 20 -4.70 10.46 11.85
C ALA A 20 -5.09 10.20 13.32
N LYS A 21 -4.96 8.94 13.78
CA LYS A 21 -5.24 8.57 15.17
C LYS A 21 -4.25 9.19 16.16
N ILE A 22 -2.96 9.28 15.83
CA ILE A 22 -1.96 9.95 16.67
C ILE A 22 -2.28 11.43 16.80
N VAL A 23 -2.69 12.10 15.72
CA VAL A 23 -3.07 13.52 15.77
C VAL A 23 -4.21 13.73 16.77
N ILE A 24 -5.29 12.96 16.70
CA ILE A 24 -6.43 13.14 17.64
C ILE A 24 -6.09 12.74 19.07
N ASN A 25 -5.25 11.74 19.29
CA ASN A 25 -4.85 11.32 20.64
C ASN A 25 -4.02 12.41 21.37
N ASN A 26 -3.42 13.33 20.62
CA ASN A 26 -2.67 14.48 21.16
C ASN A 26 -3.51 15.76 21.26
N LEU A 27 -4.80 15.69 20.96
CA LEU A 27 -5.72 16.82 21.02
C LEU A 27 -6.78 16.61 22.10
N ASP A 28 -7.14 17.68 22.81
CA ASP A 28 -8.34 17.67 23.63
C ASP A 28 -9.57 17.87 22.74
N CYS A 29 -10.05 16.79 22.15
CA CYS A 29 -11.15 16.81 21.21
C CYS A 29 -12.13 15.67 21.45
N GLU A 30 -13.36 15.86 21.01
CA GLU A 30 -14.32 14.80 20.78
C GLU A 30 -14.13 14.31 19.35
N SER A 31 -14.07 13.00 19.11
CA SER A 31 -13.78 12.46 17.78
C SER A 31 -14.82 11.46 17.30
N LEU A 32 -15.12 11.51 16.00
CA LEU A 32 -15.90 10.53 15.27
C LEU A 32 -15.02 9.88 14.20
N TYR A 33 -14.94 8.54 14.20
CA TYR A 33 -14.21 7.78 13.19
C TYR A 33 -15.21 7.04 12.29
N ILE A 34 -15.07 7.21 10.99
CA ILE A 34 -15.87 6.53 9.96
C ILE A 34 -14.90 5.95 8.92
N ASN A 35 -15.07 4.67 8.60
CA ASN A 35 -14.40 4.06 7.45
C ASN A 35 -15.32 4.17 6.22
N ALA A 36 -14.89 4.93 5.22
CA ALA A 36 -15.68 5.16 4.01
C ALA A 36 -15.74 3.95 3.07
N SER A 37 -14.90 2.93 3.27
CA SER A 37 -15.02 1.67 2.53
C SER A 37 -16.26 0.88 2.95
N ASP A 38 -16.65 0.98 4.22
CA ASP A 38 -17.82 0.31 4.77
C ASP A 38 -19.08 1.16 4.57
N GLU A 39 -18.96 2.47 4.71
CA GLU A 39 -20.08 3.41 4.73
C GLU A 39 -19.85 4.57 3.76
N ARG A 40 -20.00 4.32 2.46
CA ARG A 40 -19.67 5.24 1.36
C ARG A 40 -20.80 6.14 0.88
N GLY A 41 -22.01 5.99 1.43
CA GLY A 41 -23.21 6.68 0.98
C GLY A 41 -23.35 8.12 1.49
N ILE A 42 -24.24 8.89 0.87
CA ILE A 42 -24.57 10.25 1.29
C ILE A 42 -25.27 10.28 2.65
N GLU A 43 -25.97 9.21 3.01
CA GLU A 43 -26.66 9.03 4.29
C GLU A 43 -25.67 9.10 5.45
N THR A 44 -24.50 8.46 5.31
CA THR A 44 -23.43 8.50 6.31
C THR A 44 -23.01 9.94 6.62
N ILE A 45 -22.89 10.78 5.59
CA ILE A 45 -22.51 12.18 5.77
C ILE A 45 -23.64 12.95 6.44
N ARG A 46 -24.90 12.74 6.02
CA ARG A 46 -26.05 13.47 6.56
C ARG A 46 -26.39 13.07 7.99
N ASP A 47 -26.39 11.77 8.28
CA ASP A 47 -26.87 11.28 9.57
C ASP A 47 -25.76 11.27 10.62
N LYS A 48 -24.60 10.68 10.29
CA LYS A 48 -23.50 10.53 11.25
C LYS A 48 -22.66 11.79 11.37
N VAL A 49 -22.18 12.33 10.25
CA VAL A 49 -21.24 13.47 10.28
C VAL A 49 -21.96 14.74 10.70
N VAL A 50 -23.11 15.05 10.10
CA VAL A 50 -23.91 16.23 10.46
C VAL A 50 -24.47 16.08 11.89
N GLY A 51 -25.00 14.90 12.25
CA GLY A 51 -25.44 14.59 13.59
C GLY A 51 -24.35 14.87 14.64
N PHE A 52 -23.15 14.36 14.42
CA PHE A 52 -22.01 14.61 15.30
C PHE A 52 -21.63 16.10 15.32
N ALA A 53 -21.50 16.76 14.17
CA ALA A 53 -21.03 18.13 14.06
C ALA A 53 -22.01 19.17 14.65
N SER A 54 -23.35 18.90 14.59
CA SER A 54 -24.39 19.82 15.04
C SER A 54 -24.62 19.84 16.56
N VAL A 55 -24.29 18.75 17.26
CA VAL A 55 -24.48 18.66 18.71
C VAL A 55 -23.36 19.46 19.43
N ALA A 56 -23.71 20.11 20.56
CA ALA A 56 -22.71 20.79 21.39
C ALA A 56 -21.73 19.77 22.00
N SER A 57 -20.45 20.13 22.08
CA SER A 57 -19.40 19.34 22.72
C SER A 57 -18.99 19.94 24.04
N PHE A 58 -18.63 19.11 25.00
CA PHE A 58 -17.97 19.54 26.25
C PHE A 58 -16.47 19.80 26.04
N LYS A 59 -15.91 19.40 24.91
CA LYS A 59 -14.52 19.65 24.55
C LYS A 59 -14.40 20.83 23.58
N PRO A 60 -13.24 21.49 23.58
CA PRO A 60 -13.04 22.69 22.77
C PRO A 60 -13.09 22.45 21.26
N LEU A 61 -12.90 21.21 20.83
CA LEU A 61 -12.81 20.86 19.42
C LEU A 61 -13.51 19.54 19.14
N LYS A 62 -14.15 19.43 17.96
CA LYS A 62 -14.60 18.18 17.38
C LYS A 62 -13.74 17.82 16.18
N VAL A 63 -13.45 16.52 16.02
CA VAL A 63 -12.69 16.03 14.89
C VAL A 63 -13.41 14.84 14.27
N VAL A 64 -13.66 14.91 12.96
CA VAL A 64 -14.21 13.79 12.18
C VAL A 64 -13.07 13.18 11.37
N ILE A 65 -12.83 11.89 11.53
CA ILE A 65 -11.92 11.12 10.68
C ILE A 65 -12.74 10.36 9.66
N LEU A 66 -12.45 10.59 8.38
CA LEU A 66 -12.97 9.82 7.26
C LEU A 66 -11.81 9.02 6.67
N ASP A 67 -11.71 7.77 7.11
CA ASP A 67 -10.67 6.86 6.62
C ASP A 67 -11.09 6.27 5.28
N GLU A 68 -10.14 6.11 4.36
CA GLU A 68 -10.39 5.62 2.99
C GLU A 68 -11.43 6.46 2.22
N ALA A 69 -11.37 7.80 2.35
CA ALA A 69 -12.34 8.74 1.79
C ALA A 69 -12.48 8.67 0.26
N ASP A 70 -11.52 8.08 -0.44
CA ASP A 70 -11.58 7.78 -1.88
C ASP A 70 -12.64 6.71 -2.26
N PHE A 71 -13.24 6.03 -1.28
CA PHE A 71 -14.40 5.17 -1.48
C PHE A 71 -15.74 5.89 -1.36
N LEU A 72 -15.78 7.13 -0.86
CA LEU A 72 -17.02 7.92 -0.82
C LEU A 72 -17.58 8.14 -2.23
N THR A 73 -18.88 8.00 -2.38
CA THR A 73 -19.55 8.37 -3.63
C THR A 73 -19.38 9.86 -3.92
N ILE A 74 -19.45 10.25 -5.20
CA ILE A 74 -19.33 11.66 -5.60
C ILE A 74 -20.41 12.52 -4.91
N GLN A 75 -21.61 11.97 -4.71
CA GLN A 75 -22.70 12.65 -4.01
C GLN A 75 -22.40 12.84 -2.53
N ALA A 76 -21.79 11.83 -1.87
CA ALA A 76 -21.35 11.94 -0.48
C ALA A 76 -20.25 12.99 -0.33
N GLN A 77 -19.27 13.00 -1.24
CA GLN A 77 -18.20 14.01 -1.26
C GLN A 77 -18.76 15.42 -1.47
N ALA A 78 -19.73 15.62 -2.37
CA ALA A 78 -20.39 16.91 -2.58
C ALA A 78 -21.16 17.38 -1.33
N SER A 79 -21.82 16.47 -0.60
CA SER A 79 -22.45 16.77 0.67
C SER A 79 -21.41 17.13 1.74
N LEU A 80 -20.32 16.35 1.85
CA LEU A 80 -19.24 16.60 2.79
C LEU A 80 -18.58 17.98 2.61
N ARG A 81 -18.41 18.44 1.38
CA ARG A 81 -17.94 19.82 1.10
C ARG A 81 -18.77 20.85 1.85
N ASN A 82 -20.08 20.77 1.78
CA ASN A 82 -20.99 21.72 2.46
C ASN A 82 -20.86 21.61 3.98
N VAL A 83 -20.72 20.40 4.50
CA VAL A 83 -20.55 20.14 5.94
C VAL A 83 -19.25 20.74 6.46
N ILE A 84 -18.15 20.59 5.72
CA ILE A 84 -16.83 21.19 6.06
C ILE A 84 -16.96 22.72 6.19
N GLU A 85 -17.67 23.36 5.28
CA GLU A 85 -17.88 24.82 5.33
C GLU A 85 -18.78 25.24 6.50
N THR A 86 -19.91 24.56 6.66
CA THR A 86 -20.93 24.91 7.67
C THR A 86 -20.38 24.80 9.07
N TYR A 87 -19.64 23.75 9.38
CA TYR A 87 -19.13 23.47 10.73
C TYR A 87 -17.64 23.85 10.92
N SER A 88 -17.08 24.67 10.03
CA SER A 88 -15.67 25.08 10.06
C SER A 88 -15.20 25.71 11.36
N LYS A 89 -16.10 26.31 12.16
CA LYS A 89 -15.77 26.95 13.43
C LYS A 89 -15.60 25.97 14.60
N SER A 90 -16.33 24.86 14.60
CA SER A 90 -16.42 23.92 15.73
C SER A 90 -15.83 22.55 15.41
N THR A 91 -15.71 22.18 14.14
CA THR A 91 -15.34 20.82 13.71
C THR A 91 -14.20 20.87 12.69
N ARG A 92 -13.25 19.96 12.85
CA ARG A 92 -12.17 19.71 11.88
C ARG A 92 -12.31 18.35 11.27
N PHE A 93 -11.77 18.19 10.08
CA PHE A 93 -11.87 16.97 9.31
C PHE A 93 -10.47 16.44 9.00
N ILE A 94 -10.25 15.17 9.22
CA ILE A 94 -9.04 14.45 8.80
C ILE A 94 -9.49 13.35 7.84
N LEU A 95 -9.11 13.49 6.57
CA LEU A 95 -9.41 12.53 5.54
C LEU A 95 -8.13 11.72 5.25
N THR A 96 -8.27 10.43 5.03
CA THR A 96 -7.19 9.60 4.46
C THR A 96 -7.66 9.03 3.13
N CYS A 97 -6.76 8.85 2.18
CA CYS A 97 -7.05 8.19 0.92
C CYS A 97 -5.79 7.54 0.32
N ASN A 98 -5.98 6.55 -0.53
CA ASN A 98 -4.90 5.98 -1.32
C ASN A 98 -4.73 6.74 -2.64
N PHE A 99 -5.83 7.14 -3.26
CA PHE A 99 -5.88 7.80 -4.57
C PHE A 99 -6.48 9.19 -4.42
N ILE A 100 -5.63 10.22 -4.41
CA ILE A 100 -6.08 11.61 -4.27
C ILE A 100 -6.96 12.05 -5.46
N GLU A 101 -6.75 11.47 -6.63
CA GLU A 101 -7.50 11.75 -7.86
C GLU A 101 -8.99 11.37 -7.75
N ARG A 102 -9.35 10.53 -6.78
CA ARG A 102 -10.74 10.17 -6.48
C ARG A 102 -11.44 11.14 -5.54
N ILE A 103 -10.69 12.05 -4.92
CA ILE A 103 -11.25 13.12 -4.07
C ILE A 103 -11.51 14.34 -4.92
N ILE A 104 -12.73 14.86 -4.89
CA ILE A 104 -13.11 16.04 -5.68
C ILE A 104 -12.30 17.29 -5.27
N ASP A 105 -11.91 18.12 -6.23
CA ASP A 105 -11.12 19.34 -6.02
C ASP A 105 -11.68 20.27 -4.94
N PRO A 106 -13.01 20.46 -4.83
CA PRO A 106 -13.59 21.28 -3.77
C PRO A 106 -13.29 20.80 -2.33
N ILE A 107 -13.07 19.50 -2.10
CA ILE A 107 -12.63 18.98 -0.80
C ILE A 107 -11.12 19.20 -0.64
N GLN A 108 -10.34 18.88 -1.67
CA GLN A 108 -8.89 19.07 -1.62
C GLN A 108 -8.51 20.51 -1.29
N SER A 109 -9.20 21.50 -1.89
CA SER A 109 -8.95 22.93 -1.66
C SER A 109 -9.31 23.41 -0.24
N ARG A 110 -10.10 22.65 0.53
CA ARG A 110 -10.51 22.95 1.91
C ARG A 110 -9.70 22.20 2.96
N CYS A 111 -8.77 21.36 2.51
CA CYS A 111 -7.88 20.59 3.37
C CYS A 111 -6.42 20.94 3.10
N GLN A 112 -5.61 20.94 4.13
CA GLN A 112 -4.17 20.92 3.97
C GLN A 112 -3.77 19.49 3.59
N THR A 113 -3.22 19.35 2.39
CA THR A 113 -2.91 18.05 1.79
C THR A 113 -1.48 17.64 2.10
N PHE A 114 -1.30 16.40 2.58
CA PHE A 114 0.02 15.81 2.86
C PHE A 114 0.16 14.48 2.16
N LYS A 115 1.21 14.37 1.34
CA LYS A 115 1.61 13.09 0.76
C LYS A 115 2.41 12.30 1.79
N ILE A 116 1.83 11.21 2.27
CA ILE A 116 2.49 10.31 3.21
C ILE A 116 3.29 9.29 2.42
N GLN A 117 4.60 9.43 2.49
CA GLN A 117 5.55 8.49 1.89
C GLN A 117 6.01 7.48 2.93
N ALA A 118 6.27 6.26 2.49
CA ALA A 118 6.89 5.27 3.35
C ALA A 118 8.30 5.73 3.77
N PRO A 119 8.72 5.46 5.01
CA PRO A 119 10.11 5.63 5.42
C PRO A 119 11.08 4.85 4.53
N THR A 120 12.36 5.17 4.61
CA THR A 120 13.37 4.40 3.86
C THR A 120 13.39 2.94 4.30
N LYS A 121 13.85 2.05 3.42
CA LYS A 121 14.00 0.62 3.76
C LYS A 121 14.82 0.42 5.04
N SER A 122 15.86 1.23 5.23
CA SER A 122 16.70 1.19 6.42
C SER A 122 15.92 1.55 7.70
N ASP A 123 15.11 2.60 7.64
CA ASP A 123 14.33 3.03 8.80
C ASP A 123 13.21 2.05 9.12
N VAL A 124 12.59 1.47 8.09
CA VAL A 124 11.60 0.41 8.26
C VAL A 124 12.24 -0.82 8.91
N ALA A 125 13.43 -1.25 8.43
CA ALA A 125 14.15 -2.38 9.04
C ALA A 125 14.47 -2.14 10.51
N LYS A 126 14.97 -0.95 10.87
CA LYS A 126 15.22 -0.57 12.27
C LYS A 126 13.95 -0.60 13.12
N HIS A 127 12.83 -0.13 12.56
CA HIS A 127 11.56 -0.13 13.26
C HIS A 127 11.07 -1.55 13.54
N LEU A 128 11.16 -2.46 12.55
CA LEU A 128 10.80 -3.87 12.73
C LEU A 128 11.69 -4.56 13.77
N VAL A 129 13.01 -4.32 13.74
CA VAL A 129 13.96 -4.83 14.74
C VAL A 129 13.57 -4.36 16.15
N ASN A 130 13.29 -3.07 16.34
CA ASN A 130 12.88 -2.51 17.63
C ASN A 130 11.58 -3.16 18.15
N ILE A 131 10.62 -3.44 17.27
CA ILE A 131 9.38 -4.15 17.65
C ILE A 131 9.72 -5.57 18.13
N LEU A 132 10.52 -6.32 17.36
CA LEU A 132 10.87 -7.71 17.69
C LEU A 132 11.69 -7.81 19.00
N GLU A 133 12.58 -6.87 19.25
CA GLU A 133 13.32 -6.76 20.51
C GLU A 133 12.38 -6.47 21.69
N THR A 134 11.41 -5.55 21.50
CA THR A 134 10.41 -5.22 22.54
C THR A 134 9.52 -6.42 22.87
N GLU A 135 9.12 -7.18 21.86
CA GLU A 135 8.32 -8.42 22.01
C GLU A 135 9.17 -9.63 22.42
N LYS A 136 10.51 -9.45 22.59
CA LYS A 136 11.45 -10.51 22.96
C LYS A 136 11.43 -11.71 22.01
N THR A 137 11.25 -11.43 20.72
CA THR A 137 11.24 -12.44 19.66
C THR A 137 12.65 -12.64 19.13
N ASN A 138 13.10 -13.90 19.02
CA ASN A 138 14.36 -14.23 18.37
C ASN A 138 14.21 -14.14 16.85
N PHE A 139 15.16 -13.50 16.19
CA PHE A 139 15.12 -13.30 14.73
C PHE A 139 16.52 -13.24 14.12
N ASP A 140 16.60 -13.46 12.79
CA ASP A 140 17.79 -13.24 12.00
C ASP A 140 17.64 -11.94 11.20
N LEU A 141 18.70 -11.11 11.19
CA LEU A 141 18.72 -9.83 10.45
C LEU A 141 18.55 -10.02 8.93
N GLU A 142 19.01 -11.13 8.37
CA GLU A 142 18.83 -11.43 6.95
C GLU A 142 17.36 -11.69 6.61
N GLN A 143 16.60 -12.29 7.52
CA GLN A 143 15.15 -12.45 7.36
C GLN A 143 14.45 -11.09 7.32
N ILE A 144 14.83 -10.15 8.18
CA ILE A 144 14.26 -8.79 8.20
C ILE A 144 14.60 -8.04 6.91
N LYS A 145 15.83 -8.11 6.43
CA LYS A 145 16.24 -7.50 5.16
C LYS A 145 15.42 -8.05 3.99
N SER A 146 15.25 -9.36 3.90
CA SER A 146 14.47 -10.02 2.87
C SER A 146 13.02 -9.56 2.90
N LEU A 147 12.41 -9.53 4.09
CA LEU A 147 11.03 -9.08 4.29
C LEU A 147 10.84 -7.62 3.84
N VAL A 148 11.75 -6.73 4.24
CA VAL A 148 11.70 -5.33 3.84
C VAL A 148 11.88 -5.17 2.34
N ASN A 149 12.79 -5.92 1.72
CA ASN A 149 12.98 -5.85 0.27
C ASN A 149 11.75 -6.31 -0.51
N GLN A 150 11.04 -7.30 0.02
CA GLN A 150 9.87 -7.89 -0.63
C GLN A 150 8.62 -7.01 -0.51
N TYR A 151 8.35 -6.46 0.67
CA TYR A 151 7.06 -5.81 0.95
C TYR A 151 7.12 -4.29 1.03
N HIS A 152 8.31 -3.67 1.04
CA HIS A 152 8.38 -2.21 1.03
C HIS A 152 7.64 -1.64 -0.19
N PRO A 153 6.73 -0.67 -0.01
CA PRO A 153 6.54 0.19 1.16
C PRO A 153 5.44 -0.22 2.15
N ASP A 154 4.85 -1.40 2.03
CA ASP A 154 3.72 -1.83 2.86
C ASP A 154 4.18 -2.40 4.22
N ILE A 155 4.29 -1.50 5.22
CA ILE A 155 4.71 -1.85 6.58
C ILE A 155 3.68 -2.78 7.26
N ARG A 156 2.38 -2.62 6.95
CA ARG A 156 1.32 -3.45 7.52
C ARG A 156 1.51 -4.92 7.10
N LYS A 157 1.78 -5.16 5.82
CA LYS A 157 2.04 -6.50 5.29
C LYS A 157 3.27 -7.14 5.94
N MET A 158 4.34 -6.35 6.15
CA MET A 158 5.53 -6.82 6.86
C MET A 158 5.21 -7.27 8.29
N LEU A 159 4.51 -6.44 9.06
CA LEU A 159 4.12 -6.75 10.44
C LEU A 159 3.20 -7.97 10.52
N ASN A 160 2.22 -8.07 9.63
CA ASN A 160 1.33 -9.24 9.58
C ASN A 160 2.11 -10.52 9.26
N THR A 161 3.07 -10.46 8.33
CA THR A 161 3.93 -11.61 8.00
C THR A 161 4.79 -12.00 9.19
N ILE A 162 5.42 -11.06 9.88
CA ILE A 162 6.19 -11.31 11.09
C ILE A 162 5.31 -11.99 12.14
N GLN A 163 4.13 -11.45 12.40
CA GLN A 163 3.21 -12.00 13.41
C GLN A 163 2.76 -13.42 13.05
N ALA A 164 2.43 -13.68 11.80
CA ALA A 164 2.01 -15.01 11.32
C ALA A 164 3.15 -16.04 11.35
N SER A 165 4.40 -15.59 11.17
CA SER A 165 5.59 -16.45 11.09
C SER A 165 6.34 -16.57 12.44
N THR A 166 5.84 -15.97 13.50
CA THR A 166 6.44 -16.07 14.84
C THR A 166 5.80 -17.22 15.61
N VAL A 167 6.58 -18.24 15.92
CA VAL A 167 6.18 -19.42 16.72
C VAL A 167 7.15 -19.54 17.89
N ASP A 168 6.64 -19.73 19.10
CA ASP A 168 7.43 -19.88 20.32
C ASP A 168 8.50 -18.79 20.50
N ASN A 169 8.11 -17.54 20.30
CA ASN A 169 8.98 -16.35 20.33
C ASN A 169 10.17 -16.42 19.37
N THR A 170 10.07 -17.17 18.29
CA THR A 170 11.11 -17.26 17.25
C THR A 170 10.47 -16.95 15.90
N LEU A 171 11.05 -15.98 15.17
CA LEU A 171 10.64 -15.68 13.80
C LEU A 171 11.19 -16.75 12.86
N SER A 172 10.31 -17.46 12.18
CA SER A 172 10.66 -18.47 11.17
C SER A 172 9.90 -18.15 9.89
N LEU A 173 10.53 -17.36 9.01
CA LEU A 173 9.97 -17.09 7.70
C LEU A 173 10.10 -18.32 6.81
N ASP A 174 9.02 -18.69 6.14
CA ASP A 174 9.03 -19.81 5.19
C ASP A 174 10.05 -19.58 4.07
N LYS A 175 10.63 -20.67 3.58
CA LYS A 175 11.57 -20.62 2.45
C LYS A 175 10.97 -19.91 1.23
N SER A 176 9.65 -20.03 1.00
CA SER A 176 8.93 -19.32 -0.04
C SER A 176 8.95 -17.79 0.14
N THR A 177 8.82 -17.31 1.37
CA THR A 177 8.93 -15.87 1.70
C THR A 177 10.36 -15.35 1.50
N LEU A 178 11.37 -16.16 1.82
CA LEU A 178 12.79 -15.83 1.61
C LEU A 178 13.21 -15.98 0.14
N ALA A 179 12.71 -17.00 -0.54
CA ALA A 179 13.00 -17.30 -1.94
C ALA A 179 12.37 -16.30 -2.92
N SER A 180 11.26 -15.66 -2.53
CA SER A 180 10.53 -14.72 -3.41
C SER A 180 11.35 -13.49 -3.86
N THR A 181 12.48 -13.21 -3.24
CA THR A 181 13.39 -12.16 -3.69
C THR A 181 14.54 -12.72 -4.53
N SER A 182 14.97 -13.97 -4.26
CA SER A 182 16.09 -14.59 -4.98
C SER A 182 15.69 -15.01 -6.39
N TYR A 183 14.49 -15.61 -6.57
CA TYR A 183 14.07 -16.09 -7.89
C TYR A 183 13.98 -14.99 -8.95
N MET A 184 13.54 -13.76 -8.55
CA MET A 184 13.47 -12.63 -9.48
C MET A 184 14.87 -12.27 -10.03
N SER A 185 15.88 -12.28 -9.14
CA SER A 185 17.27 -12.03 -9.54
C SER A 185 17.82 -13.14 -10.42
N ASP A 186 17.44 -14.40 -10.16
CA ASP A 186 17.88 -15.52 -10.95
C ASP A 186 17.17 -15.58 -12.32
N VAL A 187 15.89 -15.24 -12.39
CA VAL A 187 15.15 -14.99 -13.64
C VAL A 187 15.83 -13.88 -14.46
N LEU A 188 16.20 -12.77 -13.82
CA LEU A 188 16.88 -11.66 -14.49
C LEU A 188 18.25 -12.08 -15.04
N LYS A 189 19.05 -12.80 -14.25
CA LYS A 189 20.36 -13.32 -14.70
C LYS A 189 20.20 -14.19 -15.93
N GLU A 190 19.24 -15.12 -15.92
CA GLU A 190 18.99 -16.00 -17.05
C GLU A 190 18.49 -15.22 -18.28
N LEU A 191 17.59 -14.23 -18.09
CA LEU A 191 17.15 -13.34 -19.16
C LEU A 191 18.27 -12.49 -19.76
N THR A 192 19.33 -12.18 -19.01
CA THR A 192 20.48 -11.39 -19.49
C THR A 192 21.41 -12.18 -20.41
N LEU A 193 21.40 -13.51 -20.37
CA LEU A 193 22.23 -14.36 -21.23
C LEU A 193 21.89 -14.11 -22.71
N ASP A 194 22.87 -14.26 -23.61
CA ASP A 194 22.66 -14.12 -25.07
C ASP A 194 21.58 -15.05 -25.61
N LYS A 195 21.45 -16.24 -25.03
CA LYS A 195 20.42 -17.22 -25.36
C LYS A 195 19.71 -17.68 -24.08
N PRO A 196 18.72 -16.93 -23.61
CA PRO A 196 17.96 -17.31 -22.42
C PRO A 196 17.24 -18.65 -22.62
N ASN A 197 17.28 -19.51 -21.61
CA ASN A 197 16.58 -20.79 -21.65
C ASN A 197 15.24 -20.69 -20.92
N TYR A 198 14.15 -20.73 -21.68
CA TYR A 198 12.79 -20.71 -21.12
C TYR A 198 12.53 -21.81 -20.08
N THR A 199 13.02 -23.03 -20.33
CA THR A 199 12.80 -24.16 -19.41
C THR A 199 13.48 -23.93 -18.08
N THR A 200 14.68 -23.36 -18.08
CA THR A 200 15.41 -22.97 -16.85
C THR A 200 14.65 -21.92 -16.08
N ILE A 201 14.16 -20.86 -16.76
CA ILE A 201 13.40 -19.79 -16.11
C ILE A 201 12.09 -20.32 -15.54
N ARG A 202 11.38 -21.16 -16.29
CA ARG A 202 10.16 -21.81 -15.81
C ARG A 202 10.42 -22.63 -14.54
N GLN A 203 11.52 -23.38 -14.49
CA GLN A 203 11.87 -24.15 -13.30
C GLN A 203 12.17 -23.25 -12.10
N ILE A 204 12.91 -22.14 -12.30
CA ILE A 204 13.18 -21.15 -11.25
C ILE A 204 11.86 -20.60 -10.69
N ILE A 205 10.88 -20.29 -11.55
CA ILE A 205 9.57 -19.78 -11.14
C ILE A 205 8.78 -20.84 -10.37
N ALA A 206 8.76 -22.09 -10.85
CA ALA A 206 8.05 -23.19 -10.20
C ALA A 206 8.65 -23.53 -8.82
N ASP A 207 9.98 -23.58 -8.72
CA ASP A 207 10.68 -23.89 -7.47
C ASP A 207 10.51 -22.77 -6.40
N ALA A 208 10.18 -21.56 -6.84
CA ALA A 208 9.91 -20.43 -5.93
C ALA A 208 8.54 -20.54 -5.22
N GLU A 209 7.63 -21.40 -5.67
CA GLU A 209 6.29 -21.62 -5.10
C GLU A 209 5.50 -20.32 -4.84
N VAL A 210 5.65 -19.32 -5.72
CA VAL A 210 5.04 -18.00 -5.57
C VAL A 210 3.63 -18.00 -6.18
N SER A 211 2.66 -17.48 -5.45
CA SER A 211 1.27 -17.35 -5.90
C SER A 211 0.92 -15.97 -6.50
N ASP A 212 1.79 -14.96 -6.27
CA ASP A 212 1.60 -13.60 -6.75
C ASP A 212 2.84 -13.10 -7.51
N PHE A 213 2.64 -12.67 -8.76
CA PHE A 213 3.69 -12.26 -9.68
C PHE A 213 3.73 -10.74 -9.94
N ASP A 214 2.93 -9.92 -9.25
CA ASP A 214 2.92 -8.46 -9.44
C ASP A 214 4.29 -7.84 -9.16
N GLY A 215 5.01 -8.36 -8.16
CA GLY A 215 6.38 -7.98 -7.87
C GLY A 215 7.36 -8.31 -9.00
N LEU A 216 7.18 -9.45 -9.68
CA LEU A 216 8.01 -9.86 -10.82
C LEU A 216 7.81 -8.92 -12.02
N TYR A 217 6.56 -8.54 -12.34
CA TYR A 217 6.27 -7.62 -13.43
C TYR A 217 6.98 -6.29 -13.22
N ARG A 218 6.87 -5.72 -12.02
CA ARG A 218 7.54 -4.46 -11.68
C ARG A 218 9.05 -4.58 -11.72
N PHE A 219 9.60 -5.65 -11.15
CA PHE A 219 11.03 -5.90 -11.13
C PHE A 219 11.63 -6.02 -12.53
N LEU A 220 10.97 -6.76 -13.44
CA LEU A 220 11.39 -6.89 -14.82
C LEU A 220 11.30 -5.57 -15.58
N TYR A 221 10.27 -4.76 -15.34
CA TYR A 221 10.17 -3.44 -15.94
C TYR A 221 11.33 -2.52 -15.52
N ASP A 222 11.60 -2.46 -14.22
CA ASP A 222 12.65 -1.59 -13.66
C ASP A 222 14.08 -2.00 -14.09
N ASN A 223 14.27 -3.26 -14.49
CA ASN A 223 15.56 -3.80 -14.95
C ASN A 223 15.60 -4.09 -16.46
N SER A 224 14.67 -3.56 -17.24
CA SER A 224 14.52 -3.85 -18.67
C SER A 224 15.76 -3.55 -19.51
N ASP A 225 16.54 -2.56 -19.13
CA ASP A 225 17.80 -2.18 -19.79
C ASP A 225 18.87 -3.29 -19.77
N GLN A 226 18.82 -4.19 -18.79
CA GLN A 226 19.81 -5.25 -18.62
C GLN A 226 19.61 -6.42 -19.60
N TYR A 227 18.38 -6.71 -20.01
CA TYR A 227 18.07 -7.88 -20.84
C TYR A 227 17.49 -7.52 -22.23
N LEU A 228 16.90 -6.33 -22.40
CA LEU A 228 16.39 -5.81 -23.69
C LEU A 228 16.80 -4.34 -23.86
N PRO A 229 18.09 -4.04 -24.01
CA PRO A 229 18.55 -2.67 -24.19
C PRO A 229 17.91 -2.01 -25.43
N ASN A 230 17.52 -0.76 -25.31
CA ASN A 230 16.86 0.04 -26.35
C ASN A 230 15.45 -0.42 -26.77
N LYS A 231 14.83 -1.38 -26.07
CA LYS A 231 13.47 -1.86 -26.33
C LYS A 231 12.51 -1.68 -25.13
N GLN A 232 12.76 -0.67 -24.25
CA GLN A 232 11.95 -0.43 -23.04
C GLN A 232 10.47 -0.24 -23.36
N GLY A 233 10.15 0.44 -24.47
CA GLY A 233 8.77 0.60 -24.92
C GLY A 233 8.07 -0.73 -25.23
N THR A 234 8.76 -1.66 -25.90
CA THR A 234 8.25 -3.00 -26.17
C THR A 234 8.06 -3.79 -24.88
N VAL A 235 9.03 -3.72 -23.96
CA VAL A 235 8.93 -4.35 -22.64
C VAL A 235 7.73 -3.82 -21.87
N ALA A 236 7.51 -2.51 -21.86
CA ALA A 236 6.38 -1.88 -21.18
C ALA A 236 5.03 -2.38 -21.74
N MET A 237 4.91 -2.50 -23.06
CA MET A 237 3.69 -3.02 -23.72
C MET A 237 3.41 -4.48 -23.33
N ILE A 238 4.44 -5.33 -23.41
CA ILE A 238 4.31 -6.76 -23.08
C ILE A 238 3.93 -6.93 -21.59
N ILE A 239 4.62 -6.23 -20.68
CA ILE A 239 4.34 -6.33 -19.25
C ILE A 239 2.94 -5.81 -18.92
N ASN A 240 2.52 -4.68 -19.48
CA ASN A 240 1.20 -4.11 -19.25
C ASN A 240 0.08 -5.06 -19.68
N GLU A 241 0.23 -5.73 -20.83
CA GLU A 241 -0.73 -6.71 -21.32
C GLU A 241 -0.85 -7.90 -20.36
N HIS A 242 0.28 -8.49 -19.94
CA HIS A 242 0.28 -9.64 -19.04
C HIS A 242 -0.18 -9.26 -17.61
N GLN A 243 0.15 -8.07 -17.13
CA GLN A 243 -0.33 -7.57 -15.85
C GLN A 243 -1.85 -7.38 -15.85
N TYR A 244 -2.40 -6.84 -16.93
CA TYR A 244 -3.86 -6.73 -17.11
C TYR A 244 -4.51 -8.12 -17.12
N GLN A 245 -3.97 -9.07 -17.91
CA GLN A 245 -4.47 -10.43 -18.00
C GLN A 245 -4.39 -11.20 -16.67
N SER A 246 -3.38 -10.93 -15.84
CA SER A 246 -3.18 -11.58 -14.53
C SER A 246 -4.41 -11.44 -13.60
N ASN A 247 -5.17 -10.35 -13.72
CA ASN A 247 -6.37 -10.12 -12.92
C ASN A 247 -7.54 -11.06 -13.30
N PHE A 248 -7.51 -11.67 -14.50
CA PHE A 248 -8.58 -12.50 -15.03
C PHE A 248 -8.17 -13.97 -15.20
N ARG A 249 -6.90 -14.29 -15.05
CA ARG A 249 -6.38 -15.66 -15.19
C ARG A 249 -6.46 -16.40 -13.86
N ILE A 250 -6.96 -17.65 -13.92
CA ILE A 250 -6.99 -18.54 -12.75
C ILE A 250 -5.57 -18.92 -12.34
N ASP A 251 -4.73 -19.24 -13.33
CA ASP A 251 -3.34 -19.62 -13.11
C ASP A 251 -2.41 -18.46 -13.47
N LYS A 252 -1.89 -17.80 -12.45
CA LYS A 252 -0.98 -16.67 -12.59
C LYS A 252 0.44 -17.09 -13.00
N GLU A 253 0.85 -18.32 -12.67
CA GLU A 253 2.16 -18.87 -13.07
C GLU A 253 2.25 -19.04 -14.58
N ILE A 254 1.20 -19.61 -15.20
CA ILE A 254 1.14 -19.73 -16.68
C ILE A 254 1.23 -18.36 -17.34
N ASN A 255 0.58 -17.34 -16.78
CA ASN A 255 0.64 -15.99 -17.32
C ASN A 255 2.04 -15.37 -17.19
N ALA A 256 2.71 -15.56 -16.05
CA ALA A 256 4.09 -15.12 -15.85
C ALA A 256 5.07 -15.84 -16.79
N CYS A 257 4.91 -17.14 -16.97
CA CYS A 257 5.70 -17.92 -17.93
C CYS A 257 5.47 -17.46 -19.38
N SER A 258 4.23 -17.11 -19.74
CA SER A 258 3.91 -16.57 -21.06
C SER A 258 4.55 -15.18 -21.28
N LEU A 259 4.57 -14.31 -20.24
CA LEU A 259 5.34 -13.07 -20.27
C LEU A 259 6.81 -13.32 -20.60
N ILE A 260 7.45 -14.23 -19.86
CA ILE A 260 8.87 -14.57 -20.07
C ILE A 260 9.13 -15.00 -21.51
N GLN A 261 8.27 -15.88 -22.05
CA GLN A 261 8.42 -16.34 -23.44
C GLN A 261 8.30 -15.16 -24.44
N ASN A 262 7.38 -14.23 -24.20
CA ASN A 262 7.24 -13.04 -25.03
C ASN A 262 8.46 -12.12 -24.94
N LEU A 263 9.07 -11.98 -23.76
CA LEU A 263 10.30 -11.20 -23.60
C LEU A 263 11.48 -11.85 -24.35
N ILE A 264 11.63 -13.18 -24.25
CA ILE A 264 12.67 -13.94 -24.96
C ILE A 264 12.52 -13.79 -26.48
N ASN A 265 11.30 -13.88 -27.00
CA ASN A 265 11.04 -13.78 -28.44
C ASN A 265 11.32 -12.37 -29.02
N ASN A 266 11.36 -11.36 -28.15
CA ASN A 266 11.65 -9.97 -28.53
C ASN A 266 13.11 -9.55 -28.30
N LYS A 267 13.94 -10.48 -27.79
CA LYS A 267 15.38 -10.25 -27.58
C LYS A 267 16.13 -10.30 -28.90
#